data_ebd148dfed2e6c220976e5b38879db36
#
_entry.id   ebd148dfed2e6c220976e5b38879db36
#
_cell.length_a   1.000
_cell.length_b   1.000
_cell.length_c   1.000
_cell.angle_alpha   90.00
_cell.angle_beta   90.00
_cell.angle_gamma   90.00
#
_symmetry.space_group_name_H-M   'P 1'
#
loop_
_entity.id
_entity.type
_entity.pdbx_description
1 polymer ?
#
loop_
_entity_poly.entity_id
_entity_poly.type
_entity_poly.pdbx_seq_one_letter_code
_entity_poly.pdbx_strand_id
1 'polypeptide(L)'
;MIPIRDINYTHRTPVVTWTLISINVLMFVVTLSLGDTGAEALVMRFGVIPDVMVHGSWTASRADGGALGSWVTPFTSMFLHGGLLHLAGNMLFLHVFGDNLEDVLGRARFLLFYMLCGLGAVLGQVLVDPNSMVPTIGASGAISGVLAGYMTLFPHARVVTLIPIFVFIHFMELPAAIFIVLWFVLQLVEGYLSLGIIAQGGGGVAWFAHIGGFLAGLVFVRALYRRPMARRRRAFP
;
A
#
# COMPACT_ATOMS: atom_id res chain seq x y z
N MET A 1 -3.66 4.44 15.93
CA MET A 1 -4.73 5.28 15.34
C MET A 1 -5.35 4.52 14.18
N ILE A 2 -6.66 4.29 14.20
CA ILE A 2 -7.35 3.49 13.18
C ILE A 2 -8.38 4.40 12.48
N PRO A 3 -8.27 4.65 11.16
CA PRO A 3 -9.25 5.43 10.41
C PRO A 3 -10.52 4.60 10.24
N ILE A 4 -11.67 5.15 10.62
CA ILE A 4 -12.95 4.46 10.49
C ILE A 4 -13.68 4.87 9.22
N ARG A 5 -13.67 6.16 8.93
CA ARG A 5 -14.21 6.77 7.70
C ARG A 5 -13.67 8.17 7.54
N ASP A 6 -13.71 8.69 6.34
CA ASP A 6 -13.54 10.12 6.11
C ASP A 6 -14.91 10.84 5.97
N ILE A 7 -14.87 12.16 6.02
CA ILE A 7 -16.04 13.03 5.79
C ILE A 7 -15.79 13.78 4.48
N ASN A 8 -15.65 13.02 3.39
CA ASN A 8 -15.37 13.55 2.06
C ASN A 8 -16.21 12.75 1.06
N TYR A 9 -17.22 13.38 0.45
CA TYR A 9 -18.18 12.68 -0.41
C TYR A 9 -17.59 12.34 -1.77
N THR A 10 -17.73 11.09 -2.18
CA THR A 10 -17.45 10.63 -3.54
C THR A 10 -18.67 10.77 -4.43
N HIS A 11 -18.44 11.10 -5.69
CA HIS A 11 -19.49 11.26 -6.70
C HIS A 11 -19.65 10.03 -7.61
N ARG A 12 -18.66 9.14 -7.62
CA ARG A 12 -18.63 7.97 -8.49
C ARG A 12 -18.45 6.69 -7.68
N THR A 13 -19.04 5.60 -8.15
CA THR A 13 -18.79 4.28 -7.55
C THR A 13 -17.31 3.90 -7.72
N PRO A 14 -16.60 3.62 -6.63
CA PRO A 14 -15.15 3.33 -6.63
C PRO A 14 -14.88 1.87 -7.02
N VAL A 15 -15.06 1.56 -8.32
CA VAL A 15 -14.98 0.19 -8.84
C VAL A 15 -13.59 -0.41 -8.69
N VAL A 16 -12.53 0.37 -8.94
CA VAL A 16 -11.15 -0.14 -8.85
C VAL A 16 -10.78 -0.39 -7.40
N THR A 17 -11.14 0.50 -6.48
CA THR A 17 -10.93 0.34 -5.03
C THR A 17 -11.57 -0.97 -4.55
N TRP A 18 -12.85 -1.21 -4.87
CA TRP A 18 -13.53 -2.45 -4.49
C TRP A 18 -12.96 -3.67 -5.18
N THR A 19 -12.53 -3.56 -6.44
CA THR A 19 -11.87 -4.65 -7.17
C THR A 19 -10.55 -5.05 -6.49
N LEU A 20 -9.72 -4.07 -6.13
CA LEU A 20 -8.46 -4.30 -5.42
C LEU A 20 -8.72 -4.97 -4.06
N ILE A 21 -9.69 -4.47 -3.28
CA ILE A 21 -10.09 -5.09 -2.01
C ILE A 21 -10.53 -6.54 -2.23
N SER A 22 -11.40 -6.79 -3.21
CA SER A 22 -11.92 -8.13 -3.49
C SER A 22 -10.83 -9.12 -3.88
N ILE A 23 -9.87 -8.70 -4.74
CA ILE A 23 -8.73 -9.53 -5.14
C ILE A 23 -7.85 -9.86 -3.93
N ASN A 24 -7.57 -8.89 -3.06
CA ASN A 24 -6.76 -9.11 -1.86
C ASN A 24 -7.43 -10.09 -0.90
N VAL A 25 -8.74 -9.94 -0.67
CA VAL A 25 -9.51 -10.87 0.18
C VAL A 25 -9.53 -12.27 -0.45
N LEU A 26 -9.77 -12.38 -1.75
CA LEU A 26 -9.75 -13.67 -2.45
C LEU A 26 -8.39 -14.36 -2.35
N MET A 27 -7.31 -13.63 -2.61
CA MET A 27 -5.95 -14.17 -2.51
C MET A 27 -5.61 -14.63 -1.10
N PHE A 28 -6.09 -13.91 -0.09
CA PHE A 28 -5.92 -14.33 1.31
C PHE A 28 -6.67 -15.62 1.63
N VAL A 29 -7.92 -15.75 1.16
CA VAL A 29 -8.70 -17.00 1.31
C VAL A 29 -8.01 -18.17 0.60
N VAL A 30 -7.47 -17.95 -0.61
CA VAL A 30 -6.66 -18.95 -1.33
C VAL A 30 -5.44 -19.33 -0.50
N THR A 31 -4.69 -18.35 0.02
CA THR A 31 -3.51 -18.61 0.86
C THR A 31 -3.85 -19.47 2.09
N LEU A 32 -4.95 -19.14 2.79
CA LEU A 32 -5.42 -19.94 3.93
C LEU A 32 -5.79 -21.38 3.54
N SER A 33 -6.38 -21.58 2.37
CA SER A 33 -6.80 -22.91 1.90
C SER A 33 -5.64 -23.85 1.57
N LEU A 34 -4.43 -23.32 1.36
CA LEU A 34 -3.23 -24.09 1.06
C LEU A 34 -2.54 -24.66 2.31
N GLY A 35 -2.97 -24.26 3.52
CA GLY A 35 -2.29 -24.57 4.76
C GLY A 35 -0.91 -23.90 4.87
N ASP A 36 -0.22 -24.11 5.99
CA ASP A 36 1.02 -23.36 6.29
C ASP A 36 2.11 -23.55 5.25
N THR A 37 2.37 -24.80 4.84
CA THR A 37 3.43 -25.12 3.85
C THR A 37 3.14 -24.53 2.48
N GLY A 38 1.86 -24.60 2.05
CA GLY A 38 1.45 -24.04 0.76
C GLY A 38 1.42 -22.51 0.78
N ALA A 39 1.05 -21.90 1.90
CA ALA A 39 1.10 -20.46 2.11
C ALA A 39 2.54 -19.93 2.04
N GLU A 40 3.49 -20.60 2.72
CA GLU A 40 4.90 -20.26 2.66
C GLU A 40 5.46 -20.38 1.23
N ALA A 41 5.16 -21.46 0.54
CA ALA A 41 5.57 -21.65 -0.86
C ALA A 41 4.99 -20.56 -1.78
N LEU A 42 3.74 -20.13 -1.57
CA LEU A 42 3.11 -19.05 -2.30
C LEU A 42 3.82 -17.72 -2.05
N VAL A 43 4.11 -17.39 -0.80
CA VAL A 43 4.80 -16.17 -0.38
C VAL A 43 6.22 -16.13 -0.96
N MET A 44 6.96 -17.24 -0.85
CA MET A 44 8.31 -17.35 -1.43
C MET A 44 8.31 -17.21 -2.96
N ARG A 45 7.26 -17.68 -3.63
CA ARG A 45 7.16 -17.65 -5.10
C ARG A 45 6.74 -16.29 -5.65
N PHE A 46 5.81 -15.59 -4.99
CA PHE A 46 5.13 -14.39 -5.50
C PHE A 46 5.45 -13.12 -4.70
N GLY A 47 6.09 -13.23 -3.53
CA GLY A 47 6.63 -12.11 -2.76
C GLY A 47 7.89 -11.53 -3.39
N VAL A 48 8.19 -10.30 -3.06
CA VAL A 48 9.46 -9.66 -3.45
C VAL A 48 10.54 -10.11 -2.48
N ILE A 49 11.59 -10.73 -2.99
CA ILE A 49 12.81 -11.04 -2.23
C ILE A 49 13.91 -10.11 -2.76
N PRO A 50 14.37 -9.12 -1.97
CA PRO A 50 15.33 -8.12 -2.41
C PRO A 50 16.60 -8.72 -3.02
N ASP A 51 17.23 -9.69 -2.37
CA ASP A 51 18.44 -10.35 -2.87
C ASP A 51 18.25 -10.98 -4.24
N VAL A 52 17.10 -11.62 -4.45
CA VAL A 52 16.76 -12.21 -5.75
C VAL A 52 16.59 -11.17 -6.85
N MET A 53 16.02 -10.01 -6.51
CA MET A 53 15.85 -8.92 -7.48
C MET A 53 17.17 -8.27 -7.87
N VAL A 54 18.11 -8.13 -6.93
CA VAL A 54 19.39 -7.43 -7.15
C VAL A 54 20.44 -8.38 -7.75
N HIS A 55 20.58 -9.59 -7.20
CA HIS A 55 21.68 -10.48 -7.52
C HIS A 55 21.28 -11.64 -8.45
N GLY A 56 19.97 -11.85 -8.66
CA GLY A 56 19.47 -12.94 -9.51
C GLY A 56 19.80 -14.34 -9.01
N SER A 57 20.22 -14.45 -7.73
CA SER A 57 20.77 -15.68 -7.12
C SER A 57 19.78 -16.86 -7.08
N TRP A 58 18.51 -16.59 -7.32
CA TRP A 58 17.41 -17.58 -7.21
C TRP A 58 17.07 -18.30 -8.51
N THR A 59 17.77 -18.01 -9.61
CA THR A 59 17.51 -18.66 -10.89
C THR A 59 17.79 -20.15 -10.85
N ALA A 60 18.74 -20.59 -10.02
CA ALA A 60 19.07 -22.00 -9.83
C ALA A 60 18.03 -22.78 -9.01
N SER A 61 17.35 -22.15 -8.05
CA SER A 61 16.38 -22.80 -7.15
C SER A 61 14.95 -22.82 -7.71
N ARG A 62 14.65 -22.00 -8.72
CA ARG A 62 13.38 -22.01 -9.46
C ARG A 62 13.37 -22.97 -10.65
N ALA A 63 14.39 -23.78 -10.81
CA ALA A 63 14.50 -24.77 -11.90
C ALA A 63 13.35 -25.78 -11.94
N ASP A 64 12.59 -25.91 -10.84
CA ASP A 64 11.47 -26.86 -10.72
C ASP A 64 10.13 -26.32 -11.24
N GLY A 65 10.14 -25.44 -12.22
CA GLY A 65 8.95 -25.16 -13.06
C GLY A 65 8.12 -23.93 -12.68
N GLY A 66 8.69 -22.90 -12.08
CA GLY A 66 7.88 -21.76 -11.67
C GLY A 66 8.49 -20.38 -11.80
N ALA A 67 9.23 -20.10 -12.86
CA ALA A 67 9.78 -18.77 -13.09
C ALA A 67 8.75 -17.79 -13.66
N LEU A 68 7.87 -17.26 -12.82
CA LEU A 68 7.50 -15.88 -13.02
C LEU A 68 8.77 -15.10 -12.67
N GLY A 69 9.41 -14.48 -13.68
CA GLY A 69 10.66 -13.78 -13.49
C GLY A 69 10.56 -12.78 -12.33
N SER A 70 11.66 -12.45 -11.66
CA SER A 70 11.73 -11.52 -10.52
C SER A 70 10.99 -10.18 -10.79
N TRP A 71 10.77 -9.82 -12.03
CA TRP A 71 10.04 -8.63 -12.48
C TRP A 71 8.52 -8.65 -12.28
N VAL A 72 7.91 -9.81 -12.06
CA VAL A 72 6.46 -9.93 -11.81
C VAL A 72 6.16 -9.80 -10.31
N THR A 73 7.11 -10.18 -9.47
CA THR A 73 6.93 -10.20 -8.01
C THR A 73 6.60 -8.82 -7.39
N PRO A 74 7.07 -7.66 -7.91
CA PRO A 74 6.62 -6.36 -7.44
C PRO A 74 5.12 -6.14 -7.54
N PHE A 75 4.46 -6.76 -8.51
CA PHE A 75 3.01 -6.66 -8.69
C PHE A 75 2.26 -7.72 -7.90
N THR A 76 2.73 -8.97 -7.90
CA THR A 76 2.03 -10.07 -7.20
C THR A 76 2.12 -9.94 -5.69
N SER A 77 3.24 -9.45 -5.17
CA SER A 77 3.44 -9.24 -3.73
C SER A 77 2.41 -8.30 -3.10
N MET A 78 1.88 -7.34 -3.87
CA MET A 78 0.86 -6.39 -3.40
C MET A 78 -0.48 -7.08 -3.03
N PHE A 79 -0.69 -8.32 -3.44
CA PHE A 79 -1.93 -9.06 -3.21
C PHE A 79 -1.78 -10.18 -2.19
N LEU A 80 -0.60 -10.36 -1.59
CA LEU A 80 -0.33 -11.35 -0.56
C LEU A 80 -0.32 -10.70 0.83
N HIS A 81 -0.83 -11.42 1.83
CA HIS A 81 -0.88 -10.92 3.20
C HIS A 81 -0.50 -12.01 4.19
N GLY A 82 0.37 -11.67 5.16
CA GLY A 82 0.90 -12.59 6.15
C GLY A 82 -0.03 -12.89 7.33
N GLY A 83 -1.26 -12.31 7.37
CA GLY A 83 -2.22 -12.58 8.44
C GLY A 83 -3.47 -11.69 8.34
N LEU A 84 -4.50 -12.09 9.09
CA LEU A 84 -5.83 -11.44 9.04
C LEU A 84 -5.77 -9.96 9.42
N LEU A 85 -5.02 -9.59 10.47
CA LEU A 85 -4.89 -8.19 10.89
C LEU A 85 -4.15 -7.35 9.85
N HIS A 86 -3.16 -7.94 9.17
CA HIS A 86 -2.44 -7.28 8.08
C HIS A 86 -3.37 -7.01 6.90
N LEU A 87 -4.16 -7.99 6.48
CA LEU A 87 -5.18 -7.80 5.44
C LEU A 87 -6.22 -6.77 5.87
N ALA A 88 -6.83 -6.94 7.04
CA ALA A 88 -7.91 -6.06 7.51
C ALA A 88 -7.47 -4.59 7.61
N GLY A 89 -6.27 -4.35 8.13
CA GLY A 89 -5.67 -3.02 8.17
C GLY A 89 -5.52 -2.43 6.76
N ASN A 90 -4.93 -3.17 5.83
CA ASN A 90 -4.77 -2.73 4.46
C ASN A 90 -6.12 -2.42 3.78
N MET A 91 -7.09 -3.29 3.90
CA MET A 91 -8.40 -3.10 3.26
C MET A 91 -9.17 -1.92 3.87
N LEU A 92 -9.04 -1.72 5.18
CA LEU A 92 -9.64 -0.56 5.84
C LEU A 92 -9.04 0.76 5.32
N PHE A 93 -7.71 0.86 5.27
CA PHE A 93 -7.06 2.07 4.76
C PHE A 93 -7.37 2.30 3.28
N LEU A 94 -7.35 1.26 2.46
CA LEU A 94 -7.71 1.37 1.05
C LEU A 94 -9.17 1.77 0.86
N HIS A 95 -10.08 1.26 1.68
CA HIS A 95 -11.49 1.63 1.67
C HIS A 95 -11.70 3.11 2.01
N VAL A 96 -11.06 3.60 3.10
CA VAL A 96 -11.27 4.96 3.61
C VAL A 96 -10.66 6.04 2.70
N PHE A 97 -9.53 5.75 2.04
CA PHE A 97 -8.78 6.76 1.29
C PHE A 97 -8.76 6.54 -0.23
N GLY A 98 -9.04 5.31 -0.67
CA GLY A 98 -8.92 4.94 -2.08
C GLY A 98 -10.05 5.48 -2.95
N ASP A 99 -11.26 5.46 -2.45
CA ASP A 99 -12.47 5.85 -3.18
C ASP A 99 -12.44 7.32 -3.64
N ASN A 100 -12.01 8.21 -2.78
CA ASN A 100 -11.86 9.63 -3.08
C ASN A 100 -10.76 9.90 -4.13
N LEU A 101 -9.65 9.17 -4.06
CA LEU A 101 -8.61 9.27 -5.07
C LEU A 101 -9.08 8.72 -6.41
N GLU A 102 -9.79 7.59 -6.42
CA GLU A 102 -10.37 7.03 -7.63
C GLU A 102 -11.38 7.99 -8.27
N ASP A 103 -12.22 8.66 -7.47
CA ASP A 103 -13.21 9.62 -7.94
C ASP A 103 -12.55 10.79 -8.70
N VAL A 104 -11.44 11.30 -8.16
CA VAL A 104 -10.75 12.48 -8.71
C VAL A 104 -9.79 12.13 -9.84
N LEU A 105 -9.04 11.04 -9.73
CA LEU A 105 -8.11 10.61 -10.78
C LEU A 105 -8.83 9.93 -11.94
N GLY A 106 -9.97 9.28 -11.66
CA GLY A 106 -10.64 8.34 -12.54
C GLY A 106 -9.99 6.95 -12.51
N ARG A 107 -10.77 5.92 -12.83
CA ARG A 107 -10.45 4.49 -12.66
C ARG A 107 -9.06 4.09 -13.19
N ALA A 108 -8.79 4.38 -14.47
CA ALA A 108 -7.54 3.95 -15.10
C ALA A 108 -6.30 4.60 -14.49
N ARG A 109 -6.38 5.91 -14.17
CA ARG A 109 -5.25 6.61 -13.56
C ARG A 109 -5.08 6.24 -12.10
N PHE A 110 -6.16 5.96 -11.38
CA PHE A 110 -6.07 5.47 -10.01
C PHE A 110 -5.38 4.10 -9.96
N LEU A 111 -5.75 3.17 -10.84
CA LEU A 111 -5.07 1.88 -10.95
C LEU A 111 -3.57 2.05 -11.28
N LEU A 112 -3.25 2.89 -12.27
CA LEU A 112 -1.85 3.19 -12.62
C LEU A 112 -1.11 3.82 -11.43
N PHE A 113 -1.73 4.77 -10.74
CA PHE A 113 -1.18 5.40 -9.54
C PHE A 113 -0.86 4.38 -8.45
N TYR A 114 -1.82 3.50 -8.14
CA TYR A 114 -1.67 2.43 -7.15
C TYR A 114 -0.48 1.51 -7.49
N MET A 115 -0.38 1.07 -8.75
CA MET A 115 0.71 0.22 -9.22
C MET A 115 2.07 0.92 -9.15
N LEU A 116 2.15 2.19 -9.56
CA LEU A 116 3.39 2.98 -9.47
C LEU A 116 3.83 3.21 -8.02
N CYS A 117 2.89 3.43 -7.10
CA CYS A 117 3.19 3.52 -5.68
C CYS A 117 3.72 2.21 -5.11
N GLY A 118 3.14 1.07 -5.53
CA GLY A 118 3.65 -0.26 -5.17
C GLY A 118 5.07 -0.51 -5.70
N LEU A 119 5.38 -0.10 -6.93
CA LEU A 119 6.75 -0.16 -7.46
C LEU A 119 7.71 0.73 -6.66
N GLY A 120 7.29 1.95 -6.30
CA GLY A 120 8.07 2.84 -5.44
C GLY A 120 8.32 2.24 -4.05
N ALA A 121 7.36 1.50 -3.52
CA ALA A 121 7.49 0.78 -2.27
C ALA A 121 8.56 -0.32 -2.36
N VAL A 122 8.49 -1.16 -3.39
CA VAL A 122 9.50 -2.20 -3.64
C VAL A 122 10.89 -1.59 -3.78
N LEU A 123 11.01 -0.51 -4.55
CA LEU A 123 12.29 0.20 -4.71
C LEU A 123 12.82 0.71 -3.36
N GLY A 124 11.97 1.30 -2.53
CA GLY A 124 12.37 1.79 -1.20
C GLY A 124 12.90 0.66 -0.31
N GLN A 125 12.27 -0.50 -0.30
CA GLN A 125 12.71 -1.65 0.49
C GLN A 125 14.02 -2.23 -0.05
N VAL A 126 14.12 -2.45 -1.36
CA VAL A 126 15.31 -3.04 -2.00
C VAL A 126 16.54 -2.14 -1.84
N LEU A 127 16.39 -0.82 -1.90
CA LEU A 127 17.51 0.12 -1.74
C LEU A 127 18.09 0.12 -0.32
N VAL A 128 17.27 -0.15 0.70
CA VAL A 128 17.75 -0.15 2.10
C VAL A 128 18.29 -1.52 2.51
N ASP A 129 17.68 -2.59 2.04
CA ASP A 129 18.09 -3.96 2.39
C ASP A 129 18.17 -4.85 1.13
N PRO A 130 19.19 -4.61 0.26
CA PRO A 130 19.31 -5.31 -1.02
C PRO A 130 19.68 -6.79 -0.88
N ASN A 131 20.20 -7.20 0.27
CA ASN A 131 20.64 -8.58 0.54
C ASN A 131 19.60 -9.40 1.32
N SER A 132 18.41 -8.85 1.56
CA SER A 132 17.38 -9.54 2.33
C SER A 132 16.83 -10.74 1.58
N MET A 133 16.81 -11.88 2.25
CA MET A 133 16.13 -13.10 1.81
C MET A 133 14.69 -13.17 2.32
N VAL A 134 14.25 -12.20 3.12
CA VAL A 134 12.89 -12.15 3.66
C VAL A 134 11.93 -11.62 2.60
N PRO A 135 10.90 -12.38 2.23
CA PRO A 135 9.94 -11.92 1.23
C PRO A 135 9.12 -10.74 1.76
N THR A 136 9.06 -9.68 0.98
CA THR A 136 8.20 -8.50 1.21
C THR A 136 6.86 -8.72 0.50
N ILE A 137 5.76 -8.63 1.27
CA ILE A 137 4.39 -8.82 0.80
C ILE A 137 3.45 -7.78 1.41
N GLY A 138 2.35 -7.50 0.74
CA GLY A 138 1.27 -6.64 1.23
C GLY A 138 0.96 -5.46 0.33
N ALA A 139 -0.29 -5.04 0.36
CA ALA A 139 -0.78 -3.86 -0.35
C ALA A 139 -0.28 -2.54 0.27
N SER A 140 0.28 -2.58 1.48
CA SER A 140 0.54 -1.42 2.34
C SER A 140 1.48 -0.38 1.73
N GLY A 141 2.45 -0.82 0.93
CA GLY A 141 3.33 0.10 0.21
C GLY A 141 2.58 0.95 -0.82
N ALA A 142 1.73 0.34 -1.63
CA ALA A 142 0.87 1.06 -2.58
C ALA A 142 -0.16 1.95 -1.85
N ILE A 143 -0.74 1.46 -0.74
CA ILE A 143 -1.68 2.20 0.12
C ILE A 143 -1.00 3.41 0.77
N SER A 144 0.28 3.31 1.13
CA SER A 144 1.05 4.47 1.61
C SER A 144 1.09 5.59 0.58
N GLY A 145 1.21 5.24 -0.70
CA GLY A 145 1.07 6.19 -1.80
C GLY A 145 -0.34 6.77 -1.91
N VAL A 146 -1.37 5.95 -1.69
CA VAL A 146 -2.76 6.42 -1.63
C VAL A 146 -2.93 7.46 -0.53
N LEU A 147 -2.38 7.23 0.66
CA LEU A 147 -2.38 8.21 1.76
C LEU A 147 -1.67 9.52 1.37
N ALA A 148 -0.50 9.44 0.75
CA ALA A 148 0.23 10.61 0.27
C ALA A 148 -0.56 11.41 -0.77
N GLY A 149 -1.20 10.71 -1.71
CA GLY A 149 -2.10 11.30 -2.70
C GLY A 149 -3.31 11.96 -2.06
N TYR A 150 -3.96 11.29 -1.13
CA TYR A 150 -5.10 11.82 -0.38
C TYR A 150 -4.72 13.10 0.39
N MET A 151 -3.62 13.05 1.15
CA MET A 151 -3.11 14.21 1.87
C MET A 151 -2.83 15.40 0.94
N THR A 152 -2.31 15.14 -0.25
CA THR A 152 -2.00 16.19 -1.23
C THR A 152 -3.25 16.85 -1.80
N LEU A 153 -4.31 16.08 -2.08
CA LEU A 153 -5.53 16.58 -2.72
C LEU A 153 -6.59 17.03 -1.72
N PHE A 154 -6.64 16.43 -0.53
CA PHE A 154 -7.66 16.64 0.49
C PHE A 154 -7.10 16.90 1.89
N PRO A 155 -6.11 17.82 2.07
CA PRO A 155 -5.40 17.99 3.34
C PRO A 155 -6.31 18.38 4.52
N HIS A 156 -7.43 19.04 4.24
CA HIS A 156 -8.39 19.53 5.25
C HIS A 156 -9.62 18.62 5.43
N ALA A 157 -9.74 17.56 4.62
CA ALA A 157 -10.81 16.57 4.82
C ALA A 157 -10.70 15.96 6.22
N ARG A 158 -11.83 15.69 6.84
CA ARG A 158 -11.84 15.14 8.20
C ARG A 158 -11.90 13.62 8.15
N VAL A 159 -11.06 12.98 8.97
CA VAL A 159 -11.01 11.52 9.14
C VAL A 159 -11.47 11.20 10.56
N VAL A 160 -12.55 10.46 10.67
CA VAL A 160 -13.01 9.90 11.96
C VAL A 160 -12.03 8.79 12.34
N THR A 161 -11.29 9.03 13.40
CA THR A 161 -10.19 8.18 13.85
C THR A 161 -10.51 7.59 15.21
N LEU A 162 -10.36 6.28 15.33
CA LEU A 162 -10.40 5.58 16.60
C LEU A 162 -9.01 5.62 17.22
N ILE A 163 -8.93 6.17 18.44
CA ILE A 163 -7.69 6.27 19.21
C ILE A 163 -7.89 5.49 20.51
N PRO A 164 -7.24 4.33 20.68
CA PRO A 164 -7.21 3.62 21.94
C PRO A 164 -6.27 4.37 22.91
N ILE A 165 -6.80 4.82 24.04
CA ILE A 165 -6.02 5.43 25.12
C ILE A 165 -6.25 4.58 26.37
N PHE A 166 -5.28 3.74 26.72
CA PHE A 166 -5.39 2.70 27.75
C PHE A 166 -6.59 1.78 27.50
N VAL A 167 -7.59 1.79 28.38
CA VAL A 167 -8.81 0.98 28.27
C VAL A 167 -9.98 1.71 27.60
N PHE A 168 -9.82 2.99 27.30
CA PHE A 168 -10.86 3.82 26.68
C PHE A 168 -10.67 3.95 25.17
N ILE A 169 -11.77 3.88 24.45
CA ILE A 169 -11.80 4.08 23.00
C ILE A 169 -12.38 5.48 22.75
N HIS A 170 -11.58 6.32 22.09
CA HIS A 170 -12.00 7.67 21.72
C HIS A 170 -12.15 7.77 20.21
N PHE A 171 -13.22 8.42 19.76
CA PHE A 171 -13.41 8.79 18.37
C PHE A 171 -13.14 10.28 18.22
N MET A 172 -12.22 10.61 17.33
CA MET A 172 -11.84 12.00 17.05
C MET A 172 -11.87 12.26 15.55
N GLU A 173 -12.33 13.42 15.16
CA GLU A 173 -12.23 13.92 13.79
C GLU A 173 -10.90 14.67 13.63
N LEU A 174 -9.98 14.12 12.89
CA LEU A 174 -8.69 14.75 12.61
C LEU A 174 -8.65 15.22 11.15
N PRO A 175 -8.05 16.40 10.85
CA PRO A 175 -7.69 16.73 9.48
C PRO A 175 -6.80 15.64 8.87
N ALA A 176 -7.08 15.25 7.63
CA ALA A 176 -6.35 14.17 6.95
C ALA A 176 -4.85 14.40 6.92
N ALA A 177 -4.42 15.66 6.73
CA ALA A 177 -2.99 15.99 6.78
C ALA A 177 -2.36 15.64 8.13
N ILE A 178 -3.02 15.94 9.25
CA ILE A 178 -2.50 15.62 10.59
C ILE A 178 -2.46 14.11 10.79
N PHE A 179 -3.55 13.40 10.48
CA PHE A 179 -3.62 11.94 10.61
C PHE A 179 -2.50 11.26 9.81
N ILE A 180 -2.36 11.64 8.54
CA ILE A 180 -1.41 11.00 7.61
C ILE A 180 0.04 11.36 7.94
N VAL A 181 0.32 12.61 8.35
CA VAL A 181 1.68 13.01 8.78
C VAL A 181 2.08 12.24 10.05
N LEU A 182 1.20 12.15 11.04
CA LEU A 182 1.49 11.37 12.25
C LEU A 182 1.71 9.89 11.92
N TRP A 183 0.89 9.32 11.05
CA TRP A 183 1.07 7.96 10.57
C TRP A 183 2.44 7.79 9.88
N PHE A 184 2.82 8.72 9.00
CA PHE A 184 4.09 8.67 8.27
C PHE A 184 5.31 8.84 9.19
N VAL A 185 5.23 9.74 10.18
CA VAL A 185 6.29 9.89 11.18
C VAL A 185 6.51 8.59 11.95
N LEU A 186 5.44 7.88 12.31
CA LEU A 186 5.56 6.56 12.92
C LEU A 186 6.29 5.57 11.99
N GLN A 187 6.02 5.59 10.67
CA GLN A 187 6.75 4.74 9.71
C GLN A 187 8.26 5.06 9.69
N LEU A 188 8.63 6.35 9.79
CA LEU A 188 10.03 6.76 9.86
C LEU A 188 10.72 6.28 11.15
N VAL A 189 10.06 6.42 12.28
CA VAL A 189 10.57 5.97 13.58
C VAL A 189 10.75 4.45 13.61
N GLU A 190 9.73 3.72 13.21
CA GLU A 190 9.74 2.25 13.16
C GLU A 190 10.80 1.75 12.15
N GLY A 191 10.90 2.40 10.99
CA GLY A 191 11.93 2.12 9.99
C GLY A 191 13.33 2.32 10.57
N TYR A 192 13.59 3.44 11.25
CA TYR A 192 14.87 3.71 11.89
C TYR A 192 15.21 2.65 12.96
N LEU A 193 14.26 2.31 13.82
CA LEU A 193 14.44 1.29 14.84
C LEU A 193 14.68 -0.11 14.26
N SER A 194 14.10 -0.41 13.10
CA SER A 194 14.28 -1.70 12.43
C SER A 194 15.66 -1.91 11.81
N LEU A 195 16.45 -0.85 11.58
CA LEU A 195 17.79 -0.96 10.99
C LEU A 195 18.73 -1.85 11.83
N GLY A 196 18.61 -1.80 13.14
CA GLY A 196 19.40 -2.66 14.03
C GLY A 196 19.02 -4.15 13.90
N ILE A 197 17.76 -4.47 13.62
CA ILE A 197 17.25 -5.83 13.40
C ILE A 197 17.69 -6.33 12.03
N ILE A 198 17.58 -5.49 11.00
CA ILE A 198 18.02 -5.77 9.63
C ILE A 198 19.53 -6.08 9.61
N ALA A 199 20.35 -5.29 10.31
CA ALA A 199 21.78 -5.50 10.39
C ALA A 199 22.17 -6.86 11.02
N GLN A 200 21.26 -7.49 11.77
CA GLN A 200 21.43 -8.82 12.36
C GLN A 200 20.78 -9.93 11.53
N GLY A 201 20.31 -9.64 10.31
CA GLY A 201 19.62 -10.60 9.44
C GLY A 201 18.19 -10.91 9.88
N GLY A 202 17.61 -10.11 10.78
CA GLY A 202 16.24 -10.25 11.23
C GLY A 202 15.23 -9.72 10.21
N GLY A 203 14.04 -10.34 10.16
CA GLY A 203 12.90 -9.87 9.37
C GLY A 203 11.90 -9.10 10.22
N GLY A 204 10.94 -8.45 9.56
CA GLY A 204 9.88 -7.70 10.21
C GLY A 204 8.95 -7.02 9.22
N VAL A 205 8.29 -5.96 9.66
CA VAL A 205 7.49 -5.13 8.75
C VAL A 205 8.41 -4.36 7.81
N ALA A 206 8.04 -4.31 6.54
CA ALA A 206 8.80 -3.61 5.50
C ALA A 206 8.53 -2.09 5.55
N TRP A 207 9.03 -1.42 6.59
CA TRP A 207 8.82 0.01 6.84
C TRP A 207 9.30 0.89 5.68
N PHE A 208 10.42 0.51 5.06
CA PHE A 208 10.99 1.26 3.93
C PHE A 208 10.16 1.11 2.66
N ALA A 209 9.39 0.02 2.53
CA ALA A 209 8.35 -0.07 1.49
C ALA A 209 7.25 0.98 1.70
N HIS A 210 6.82 1.22 2.94
CA HIS A 210 5.83 2.26 3.22
C HIS A 210 6.38 3.66 2.88
N ILE A 211 7.63 3.95 3.26
CA ILE A 211 8.29 5.22 2.96
C ILE A 211 8.43 5.41 1.45
N GLY A 212 8.93 4.41 0.73
CA GLY A 212 9.08 4.44 -0.72
C GLY A 212 7.76 4.65 -1.46
N GLY A 213 6.71 3.93 -1.05
CA GLY A 213 5.37 4.09 -1.58
C GLY A 213 4.77 5.48 -1.33
N PHE A 214 4.96 6.02 -0.13
CA PHE A 214 4.51 7.36 0.23
C PHE A 214 5.19 8.44 -0.63
N LEU A 215 6.52 8.39 -0.78
CA LEU A 215 7.26 9.33 -1.61
C LEU A 215 6.85 9.24 -3.08
N ALA A 216 6.67 8.03 -3.62
CA ALA A 216 6.13 7.81 -4.95
C ALA A 216 4.74 8.44 -5.11
N GLY A 217 3.87 8.29 -4.09
CA GLY A 217 2.55 8.88 -4.06
C GLY A 217 2.56 10.41 -4.16
N LEU A 218 3.46 11.09 -3.43
CA LEU A 218 3.62 12.55 -3.52
C LEU A 218 4.02 13.01 -4.93
N VAL A 219 4.83 12.23 -5.63
CA VAL A 219 5.29 12.54 -6.99
C VAL A 219 4.17 12.27 -8.01
N PHE A 220 3.65 11.04 -8.02
CA PHE A 220 2.75 10.59 -9.08
C PHE A 220 1.34 11.19 -8.98
N VAL A 221 0.86 11.56 -7.78
CA VAL A 221 -0.44 12.22 -7.68
C VAL A 221 -0.47 13.53 -8.46
N ARG A 222 0.61 14.33 -8.40
CA ARG A 222 0.70 15.59 -9.14
C ARG A 222 0.76 15.37 -10.65
N ALA A 223 1.44 14.32 -11.10
CA ALA A 223 1.56 13.99 -12.52
C ALA A 223 0.24 13.47 -13.13
N LEU A 224 -0.53 12.69 -12.35
CA LEU A 224 -1.74 12.03 -12.82
C LEU A 224 -3.02 12.84 -12.57
N TYR A 225 -2.99 13.78 -11.62
CA TYR A 225 -4.13 14.66 -11.35
C TYR A 225 -4.30 15.68 -12.48
N ARG A 226 -5.46 15.63 -13.13
CA ARG A 226 -5.86 16.66 -14.09
C ARG A 226 -6.95 17.50 -13.46
N ARG A 227 -6.70 18.79 -13.27
CA ARG A 227 -7.76 19.73 -12.84
C ARG A 227 -8.94 19.59 -13.80
N PRO A 228 -10.17 19.41 -13.29
CA PRO A 228 -11.34 19.48 -14.16
C PRO A 228 -11.30 20.82 -14.90
N MET A 229 -11.36 20.78 -16.24
CA MET A 229 -11.59 22.00 -16.99
C MET A 229 -12.91 22.57 -16.49
N ALA A 230 -12.91 23.83 -15.99
CA ALA A 230 -14.12 24.50 -15.59
C ALA A 230 -15.11 24.35 -16.75
N ARG A 231 -16.25 23.69 -16.52
CA ARG A 231 -17.32 23.61 -17.49
C ARG A 231 -17.64 25.07 -17.82
N ARG A 232 -17.24 25.54 -19.03
CA ARG A 232 -17.74 26.80 -19.56
C ARG A 232 -19.25 26.72 -19.43
N ARG A 233 -19.81 27.47 -18.46
CA ARG A 233 -21.24 27.74 -18.44
C ARG A 233 -21.53 28.30 -19.83
N ARG A 234 -22.18 27.50 -20.70
CA ARG A 234 -22.81 28.06 -21.87
C ARG A 234 -23.85 29.01 -21.31
N ALA A 235 -23.55 30.30 -21.35
CA ALA A 235 -24.58 31.33 -21.25
C ALA A 235 -25.50 31.02 -22.42
N PHE A 236 -26.67 30.50 -22.11
CA PHE A 236 -27.75 30.51 -23.07
C PHE A 236 -28.13 31.97 -23.30
N PRO A 237 -28.35 32.39 -24.54
CA PRO A 237 -28.81 33.71 -24.90
C PRO A 237 -30.20 34.01 -24.33
#